data_1bf645cdd68e39953771800cebddc9a2
#
_entry.id   1bf645cdd68e39953771800cebddc9a2
#
_cell.length_a   1.000
_cell.length_b   1.000
_cell.length_c   1.000
_cell.angle_alpha   90.00
_cell.angle_beta   90.00
_cell.angle_gamma   90.00
#
_symmetry.space_group_name_H-M   'P 1'
#
loop_
_entity.id
_entity.type
_entity.pdbx_description
1 polymer ?
#
loop_
_entity_poly.entity_id
_entity_poly.type
_entity_poly.pdbx_seq_one_letter_code
_entity_poly.pdbx_strand_id
1 'polypeptide(L)'
;MKRLLKGTSILLVMAALGFWMTPVVLSAFIPSSDDSNLIKRSYESRESNVWVEAPARVTRLLPDVKDLGHFQEFKVELENGHVLRVMHDLDRAQRVPFSVGSQIRIRGEYDWTPEGGVIHWTHIDRTGERDGGWILYEGRRYH
;
A
#
# COMPACT_ATOMS: atom_id res chain seq x y z
N MET A 1 48.67 76.94 -6.75
CA MET A 1 48.93 75.57 -6.37
C MET A 1 47.61 74.88 -6.04
N LYS A 2 47.03 74.13 -6.94
CA LYS A 2 45.79 73.39 -6.73
C LYS A 2 46.13 71.90 -6.74
N ARG A 3 45.98 71.24 -5.60
CA ARG A 3 46.17 69.77 -5.50
C ARG A 3 44.88 69.06 -5.90
N LEU A 4 44.93 68.26 -6.94
CA LEU A 4 43.87 67.30 -7.34
C LEU A 4 43.85 66.12 -6.37
N LEU A 5 42.73 65.94 -5.68
CA LEU A 5 42.45 64.69 -4.97
C LEU A 5 41.86 63.70 -5.95
N LYS A 6 42.55 62.58 -6.15
CA LYS A 6 42.06 61.38 -6.92
C LYS A 6 41.09 60.64 -5.99
N GLY A 7 39.80 60.59 -6.34
CA GLY A 7 38.85 59.79 -5.70
C GLY A 7 38.95 58.38 -6.26
N THR A 8 39.29 57.41 -5.42
CA THR A 8 39.21 55.94 -5.73
C THR A 8 37.79 55.46 -5.48
N SER A 9 37.07 55.17 -6.58
CA SER A 9 35.76 54.52 -6.49
C SER A 9 35.96 53.03 -6.16
N ILE A 10 35.54 52.66 -4.97
CA ILE A 10 35.44 51.24 -4.57
C ILE A 10 34.12 50.68 -5.10
N LEU A 11 34.21 49.83 -6.09
CA LEU A 11 33.04 49.10 -6.64
C LEU A 11 32.71 47.96 -5.68
N LEU A 12 31.61 48.10 -4.94
CA LEU A 12 31.11 47.09 -4.04
C LEU A 12 30.32 46.04 -4.87
N VAL A 13 30.94 44.89 -5.16
CA VAL A 13 30.28 43.77 -5.80
C VAL A 13 29.46 43.05 -4.72
N MET A 14 28.15 43.27 -4.71
CA MET A 14 27.21 42.49 -3.91
C MET A 14 26.96 41.18 -4.61
N ALA A 15 27.66 40.12 -4.18
CA ALA A 15 27.32 38.74 -4.56
C ALA A 15 26.01 38.32 -3.87
N ALA A 16 24.91 38.36 -4.61
CA ALA A 16 23.65 37.82 -4.16
C ALA A 16 23.74 36.27 -4.19
N LEU A 17 24.04 35.66 -3.06
CA LEU A 17 23.89 34.25 -2.86
C LEU A 17 22.39 33.91 -2.85
N GLY A 18 21.87 33.56 -4.00
CA GLY A 18 20.52 33.03 -4.13
C GLY A 18 20.41 31.69 -3.37
N PHE A 19 19.86 31.77 -2.17
CA PHE A 19 19.50 30.56 -1.41
C PHE A 19 18.27 29.94 -2.07
N TRP A 20 18.50 28.95 -2.94
CA TRP A 20 17.44 28.13 -3.50
C TRP A 20 16.92 27.24 -2.39
N MET A 21 15.88 27.70 -1.67
CA MET A 21 15.07 26.82 -0.83
C MET A 21 14.31 25.85 -1.73
N THR A 22 14.86 24.65 -1.92
CA THR A 22 14.05 23.56 -2.45
C THR A 22 12.95 23.25 -1.44
N PRO A 23 11.66 23.25 -1.85
CA PRO A 23 10.61 22.83 -0.93
C PRO A 23 10.86 21.37 -0.57
N VAL A 24 11.22 21.12 0.69
CA VAL A 24 11.18 19.79 1.25
C VAL A 24 9.70 19.41 1.28
N VAL A 25 9.25 18.64 0.29
CA VAL A 25 7.94 18.01 0.32
C VAL A 25 7.99 17.01 1.47
N LEU A 26 7.56 17.47 2.65
CA LEU A 26 7.30 16.58 3.78
C LEU A 26 6.13 15.70 3.36
N SER A 27 6.44 14.56 2.71
CA SER A 27 5.45 13.52 2.46
C SER A 27 4.94 13.10 3.83
N ALA A 28 3.73 13.56 4.18
CA ALA A 28 3.08 13.13 5.40
C ALA A 28 3.00 11.59 5.31
N PHE A 29 3.82 10.92 6.12
CA PHE A 29 3.75 9.47 6.29
C PHE A 29 2.43 9.19 7.00
N ILE A 30 1.38 8.92 6.23
CA ILE A 30 0.13 8.37 6.76
C ILE A 30 0.49 6.95 7.15
N PRO A 31 0.52 6.62 8.47
CA PRO A 31 0.78 5.24 8.86
C PRO A 31 -0.31 4.37 8.25
N SER A 32 0.09 3.51 7.34
CA SER A 32 -0.80 2.50 6.77
C SER A 32 -1.09 1.47 7.85
N SER A 33 -2.35 1.10 8.03
CA SER A 33 -2.77 0.09 9.00
C SER A 33 -2.04 -1.23 8.77
N ASP A 34 -1.57 -1.86 9.83
CA ASP A 34 -1.03 -3.22 9.78
C ASP A 34 -1.78 -4.10 10.78
N ASP A 35 -2.76 -4.81 10.25
CA ASP A 35 -3.63 -5.70 11.01
C ASP A 35 -3.10 -7.15 11.08
N SER A 36 -1.82 -7.39 10.75
CA SER A 36 -1.23 -8.74 10.77
C SER A 36 -1.43 -9.46 12.11
N ASN A 37 -1.28 -8.74 13.22
CA ASN A 37 -1.52 -9.31 14.55
C ASN A 37 -3.01 -9.50 14.86
N LEU A 38 -3.89 -8.66 14.34
CA LEU A 38 -5.34 -8.86 14.42
C LEU A 38 -5.74 -10.14 13.67
N ILE A 39 -5.26 -10.32 12.45
CA ILE A 39 -5.51 -11.53 11.64
C ILE A 39 -5.05 -12.79 12.39
N LYS A 40 -3.84 -12.76 12.96
CA LYS A 40 -3.33 -13.91 13.73
C LYS A 40 -4.20 -14.23 14.95
N ARG A 41 -4.63 -13.23 15.71
CA ARG A 41 -5.55 -13.43 16.85
C ARG A 41 -6.91 -13.97 16.39
N SER A 42 -7.47 -13.42 15.30
CA SER A 42 -8.74 -13.91 14.74
C SER A 42 -8.63 -15.35 14.26
N TYR A 43 -7.46 -15.76 13.74
CA TYR A 43 -7.21 -17.16 13.41
C TYR A 43 -7.19 -18.05 14.67
N GLU A 44 -6.49 -17.63 15.72
CA GLU A 44 -6.38 -18.38 16.99
C GLU A 44 -7.75 -18.51 17.70
N SER A 45 -8.58 -17.47 17.64
CA SER A 45 -9.94 -17.45 18.22
C SER A 45 -11.06 -17.95 17.28
N ARG A 46 -10.72 -18.33 16.04
CA ARG A 46 -11.65 -18.78 14.99
C ARG A 46 -12.74 -17.75 14.66
N GLU A 47 -12.35 -16.48 14.62
CA GLU A 47 -13.23 -15.37 14.24
C GLU A 47 -13.28 -15.18 12.73
N SER A 48 -14.47 -14.83 12.22
CA SER A 48 -14.74 -14.47 10.84
C SER A 48 -15.40 -13.11 10.75
N ASN A 49 -15.56 -12.59 9.52
CA ASN A 49 -16.15 -11.27 9.24
C ASN A 49 -15.33 -10.11 9.84
N VAL A 50 -14.01 -10.20 9.84
CA VAL A 50 -13.11 -9.17 10.35
C VAL A 50 -12.52 -8.37 9.20
N TRP A 51 -12.84 -7.06 9.15
CA TRP A 51 -12.21 -6.16 8.18
C TRP A 51 -10.77 -5.88 8.57
N VAL A 52 -9.86 -6.05 7.62
CA VAL A 52 -8.42 -5.96 7.84
C VAL A 52 -7.72 -5.24 6.71
N GLU A 53 -6.58 -4.62 7.06
CA GLU A 53 -5.64 -4.08 6.10
C GLU A 53 -4.22 -4.46 6.53
N ALA A 54 -3.47 -5.16 5.67
CA ALA A 54 -2.13 -5.60 6.02
C ALA A 54 -1.17 -5.61 4.83
N PRO A 55 0.13 -5.36 5.06
CA PRO A 55 1.18 -5.68 4.11
C PRO A 55 1.36 -7.21 4.02
N ALA A 56 1.67 -7.71 2.86
CA ALA A 56 1.84 -9.14 2.63
C ALA A 56 2.81 -9.42 1.48
N ARG A 57 3.44 -10.59 1.52
CA ARG A 57 4.27 -11.11 0.44
C ARG A 57 3.57 -12.28 -0.24
N VAL A 58 3.44 -12.25 -1.55
CA VAL A 58 2.88 -13.34 -2.34
C VAL A 58 3.83 -14.55 -2.29
N THR A 59 3.37 -15.68 -1.78
CA THR A 59 4.18 -16.89 -1.62
C THR A 59 3.84 -17.97 -2.62
N ARG A 60 2.60 -17.99 -3.13
CA ARG A 60 2.16 -18.99 -4.11
C ARG A 60 0.99 -18.47 -4.94
N LEU A 61 1.04 -18.68 -6.24
CA LEU A 61 -0.11 -18.52 -7.13
C LEU A 61 -0.88 -19.84 -7.19
N LEU A 62 -2.20 -19.77 -7.12
CA LEU A 62 -3.09 -20.89 -7.23
C LEU A 62 -3.88 -20.81 -8.55
N PRO A 63 -4.42 -21.92 -9.06
CA PRO A 63 -5.34 -21.88 -10.20
C PRO A 63 -6.56 -20.99 -9.88
N ASP A 64 -7.05 -20.27 -10.88
CA ASP A 64 -8.29 -19.50 -10.73
C ASP A 64 -9.47 -20.42 -10.39
N VAL A 65 -10.28 -19.97 -9.44
CA VAL A 65 -11.56 -20.62 -9.12
C VAL A 65 -12.63 -20.10 -10.06
N LYS A 66 -13.41 -21.00 -10.68
CA LYS A 66 -14.46 -20.65 -11.65
C LYS A 66 -15.84 -21.25 -11.30
N ASP A 67 -15.91 -22.17 -10.36
CA ASP A 67 -17.15 -22.89 -10.05
C ASP A 67 -18.16 -22.06 -9.22
N LEU A 68 -17.67 -21.08 -8.44
CA LEU A 68 -18.47 -20.23 -7.54
C LEU A 68 -18.29 -18.74 -7.83
N GLY A 69 -17.88 -18.37 -9.02
CA GLY A 69 -17.46 -17.03 -9.43
C GLY A 69 -16.10 -17.10 -10.10
N HIS A 70 -15.56 -15.95 -10.49
CA HIS A 70 -14.26 -15.91 -11.15
C HIS A 70 -13.24 -15.23 -10.24
N PHE A 71 -12.40 -16.01 -9.55
CA PHE A 71 -11.45 -15.51 -8.57
C PHE A 71 -10.01 -15.78 -8.98
N GLN A 72 -9.19 -14.74 -8.86
CA GLN A 72 -7.74 -14.89 -8.79
C GLN A 72 -7.39 -15.33 -7.37
N GLU A 73 -6.79 -16.53 -7.24
CA GLU A 73 -6.49 -17.11 -5.95
C GLU A 73 -4.98 -17.23 -5.72
N PHE A 74 -4.52 -16.90 -4.52
CA PHE A 74 -3.12 -16.95 -4.16
C PHE A 74 -2.91 -17.03 -2.65
N LYS A 75 -1.71 -17.44 -2.23
CA LYS A 75 -1.29 -17.43 -0.82
C LYS A 75 -0.34 -16.28 -0.57
N VAL A 76 -0.46 -15.72 0.62
CA VAL A 76 0.42 -14.66 1.12
C VAL A 76 0.93 -15.00 2.51
N GLU A 77 2.09 -14.43 2.84
CA GLU A 77 2.66 -14.42 4.17
C GLU A 77 2.68 -12.98 4.69
N LEU A 78 2.15 -12.76 5.87
CA LEU A 78 2.16 -11.49 6.58
C LEU A 78 3.52 -11.26 7.28
N GLU A 79 3.78 -10.03 7.73
CA GLU A 79 5.05 -9.70 8.42
C GLU A 79 5.30 -10.53 9.68
N ASN A 80 4.24 -10.97 10.37
CA ASN A 80 4.34 -11.84 11.54
C ASN A 80 4.49 -13.33 11.21
N GLY A 81 4.67 -13.69 9.93
CA GLY A 81 4.85 -15.06 9.44
C GLY A 81 3.54 -15.85 9.27
N HIS A 82 2.37 -15.26 9.56
CA HIS A 82 1.09 -15.93 9.33
C HIS A 82 0.83 -16.08 7.83
N VAL A 83 0.47 -17.27 7.39
CA VAL A 83 0.15 -17.58 5.99
C VAL A 83 -1.35 -17.76 5.84
N LEU A 84 -1.93 -17.10 4.85
CA LEU A 84 -3.34 -17.19 4.53
C LEU A 84 -3.59 -17.16 3.01
N ARG A 85 -4.82 -17.41 2.61
CA ARG A 85 -5.27 -17.37 1.23
C ARG A 85 -5.97 -16.05 0.93
N VAL A 86 -5.86 -15.60 -0.30
CA VAL A 86 -6.60 -14.43 -0.81
C VAL A 86 -7.42 -14.86 -2.02
N MET A 87 -8.67 -14.42 -2.07
CA MET A 87 -9.59 -14.61 -3.19
C MET A 87 -10.02 -13.24 -3.71
N HIS A 88 -9.48 -12.86 -4.88
CA HIS A 88 -9.75 -11.59 -5.54
C HIS A 88 -10.77 -11.79 -6.66
N ASP A 89 -11.94 -11.17 -6.54
CA ASP A 89 -13.08 -11.33 -7.44
C ASP A 89 -12.83 -10.63 -8.78
N LEU A 90 -12.62 -11.40 -9.85
CA LEU A 90 -12.35 -10.90 -11.20
C LEU A 90 -13.63 -10.48 -11.97
N ASP A 91 -14.80 -10.77 -11.44
CA ASP A 91 -16.06 -10.24 -11.97
C ASP A 91 -16.31 -8.80 -11.52
N ARG A 92 -15.60 -8.36 -10.47
CA ARG A 92 -15.75 -7.05 -9.83
C ARG A 92 -14.51 -6.17 -9.91
N ALA A 93 -13.33 -6.76 -10.01
CA ALA A 93 -12.04 -6.07 -10.01
C ALA A 93 -11.11 -6.60 -11.10
N GLN A 94 -10.10 -5.82 -11.45
CA GLN A 94 -9.09 -6.24 -12.42
C GLN A 94 -8.10 -7.22 -11.79
N ARG A 95 -7.62 -8.18 -12.59
CA ARG A 95 -6.52 -9.08 -12.21
C ARG A 95 -5.28 -8.29 -11.80
N VAL A 96 -4.66 -8.69 -10.69
CA VAL A 96 -3.39 -8.12 -10.25
C VAL A 96 -2.22 -8.86 -10.91
N PRO A 97 -1.31 -8.17 -11.63
CA PRO A 97 -0.26 -8.80 -12.42
C PRO A 97 1.03 -9.06 -11.61
N PHE A 98 0.91 -9.56 -10.39
CA PHE A 98 2.06 -9.89 -9.55
C PHE A 98 2.63 -11.29 -9.85
N SER A 99 3.81 -11.56 -9.29
CA SER A 99 4.45 -12.87 -9.26
C SER A 99 4.75 -13.31 -7.83
N VAL A 100 5.19 -14.54 -7.65
CA VAL A 100 5.70 -15.02 -6.35
C VAL A 100 6.86 -14.13 -5.90
N GLY A 101 6.84 -13.71 -4.63
CA GLY A 101 7.78 -12.78 -4.03
C GLY A 101 7.34 -11.31 -4.04
N SER A 102 6.31 -10.96 -4.81
CA SER A 102 5.79 -9.58 -4.84
C SER A 102 5.31 -9.12 -3.47
N GLN A 103 5.63 -7.86 -3.14
CA GLN A 103 5.10 -7.16 -1.96
C GLN A 103 3.80 -6.45 -2.37
N ILE A 104 2.76 -6.66 -1.59
CA ILE A 104 1.44 -6.07 -1.79
C ILE A 104 0.87 -5.56 -0.47
N ARG A 105 -0.17 -4.77 -0.54
CA ARG A 105 -1.04 -4.51 0.61
C ARG A 105 -2.44 -4.96 0.25
N ILE A 106 -3.15 -5.51 1.21
CA ILE A 106 -4.49 -6.05 1.02
C ILE A 106 -5.42 -5.39 2.02
N ARG A 107 -6.57 -4.93 1.54
CA ARG A 107 -7.72 -4.56 2.37
C ARG A 107 -8.91 -5.41 1.96
N GLY A 108 -9.53 -6.07 2.93
CA GLY A 108 -10.70 -6.93 2.69
C GLY A 108 -11.26 -7.51 3.97
N GLU A 109 -12.19 -8.42 3.83
CA GLU A 109 -12.82 -9.16 4.93
C GLU A 109 -12.08 -10.49 5.14
N TYR A 110 -11.63 -10.72 6.36
CA TYR A 110 -11.01 -11.97 6.79
C TYR A 110 -12.07 -12.94 7.32
N ASP A 111 -12.03 -14.17 6.83
CA ASP A 111 -12.79 -15.30 7.34
C ASP A 111 -11.87 -16.43 7.76
N TRP A 112 -12.21 -17.06 8.88
CA TRP A 112 -11.46 -18.19 9.39
C TRP A 112 -11.62 -19.43 8.51
N THR A 113 -10.49 -20.08 8.21
CA THR A 113 -10.42 -21.44 7.67
C THR A 113 -9.31 -22.22 8.36
N PRO A 114 -9.35 -23.56 8.42
CA PRO A 114 -8.30 -24.37 9.06
C PRO A 114 -6.89 -24.11 8.50
N GLU A 115 -6.79 -23.65 7.24
CA GLU A 115 -5.53 -23.44 6.52
C GLU A 115 -4.95 -22.01 6.70
N GLY A 116 -5.34 -21.29 7.75
CA GLY A 116 -4.81 -19.96 8.05
C GLY A 116 -5.79 -18.82 7.82
N GLY A 117 -6.97 -19.11 7.26
CA GLY A 117 -7.98 -18.14 6.90
C GLY A 117 -7.89 -17.69 5.45
N VAL A 118 -8.88 -16.88 5.05
CA VAL A 118 -8.99 -16.29 3.72
C VAL A 118 -9.34 -14.81 3.83
N ILE A 119 -8.73 -13.97 3.00
CA ILE A 119 -9.18 -12.59 2.76
C ILE A 119 -9.91 -12.55 1.43
N HIS A 120 -11.11 -12.02 1.44
CA HIS A 120 -11.94 -11.76 0.27
C HIS A 120 -12.52 -10.33 0.33
N TRP A 121 -13.49 -9.97 -0.52
CA TRP A 121 -14.00 -8.58 -0.62
C TRP A 121 -12.89 -7.55 -0.89
N THR A 122 -11.92 -7.93 -1.69
CA THR A 122 -10.80 -7.05 -2.10
C THR A 122 -11.16 -6.18 -3.30
N HIS A 123 -12.38 -5.66 -3.34
CA HIS A 123 -12.94 -4.79 -4.38
C HIS A 123 -13.82 -3.71 -3.75
N ILE A 124 -14.13 -2.65 -4.50
CA ILE A 124 -15.08 -1.63 -4.02
C ILE A 124 -16.48 -2.23 -3.85
N ASP A 125 -17.17 -1.77 -2.82
CA ASP A 125 -18.60 -2.01 -2.70
C ASP A 125 -19.37 -0.93 -3.48
N ARG A 126 -19.97 -1.33 -4.60
CA ARG A 126 -20.75 -0.41 -5.45
C ARG A 126 -22.10 -0.03 -4.83
N THR A 127 -22.56 -0.75 -3.83
CA THR A 127 -23.80 -0.45 -3.12
C THR A 127 -23.59 0.62 -2.03
N GLY A 128 -22.35 0.78 -1.56
CA GLY A 128 -22.01 1.70 -0.46
C GLY A 128 -22.44 1.20 0.91
N GLU A 129 -22.86 -0.07 1.02
CA GLU A 129 -23.30 -0.67 2.30
C GLU A 129 -22.10 -1.10 3.16
N ARG A 130 -20.93 -1.28 2.54
CA ARG A 130 -19.70 -1.73 3.20
C ARG A 130 -18.51 -0.86 2.81
N ASP A 131 -17.52 -0.82 3.66
CA ASP A 131 -16.19 -0.31 3.29
C ASP A 131 -15.62 -1.16 2.16
N GLY A 132 -15.20 -0.53 1.06
CA GLY A 132 -14.60 -1.23 -0.06
C GLY A 132 -13.21 -1.79 0.29
N GLY A 133 -12.88 -2.96 -0.30
CA GLY A 133 -11.56 -3.54 -0.27
C GLY A 133 -10.72 -3.20 -1.52
N TRP A 134 -9.48 -3.62 -1.53
CA TRP A 134 -8.55 -3.45 -2.63
C TRP A 134 -7.27 -4.27 -2.43
N ILE A 135 -6.52 -4.45 -3.50
CA ILE A 135 -5.13 -4.89 -3.46
C ILE A 135 -4.28 -3.75 -4.03
N LEU A 136 -3.27 -3.32 -3.29
CA LEU A 136 -2.28 -2.34 -3.74
C LEU A 136 -1.02 -3.07 -4.18
N TYR A 137 -0.65 -2.90 -5.44
CA TYR A 137 0.56 -3.44 -6.03
C TYR A 137 1.23 -2.38 -6.92
N GLU A 138 2.53 -2.13 -6.73
CA GLU A 138 3.31 -1.12 -7.47
C GLU A 138 2.63 0.25 -7.55
N GLY A 139 2.08 0.72 -6.42
CA GLY A 139 1.43 2.03 -6.32
C GLY A 139 0.03 2.12 -6.92
N ARG A 140 -0.49 1.03 -7.51
CA ARG A 140 -1.84 0.95 -8.10
C ARG A 140 -2.78 0.12 -7.24
N ARG A 141 -4.00 0.61 -7.03
CA ARG A 141 -5.10 -0.14 -6.42
C ARG A 141 -5.89 -0.92 -7.47
N TYR A 142 -6.14 -2.17 -7.16
CA TYR A 142 -6.99 -3.09 -7.91
C TYR A 142 -8.23 -3.35 -7.06
N HIS A 143 -9.38 -2.85 -7.54
CA HIS A 143 -10.64 -2.88 -6.78
C HIS A 143 -11.87 -2.73 -7.67
#